data_ab08e9614884b5a97cc96842c060ab7b
#
_entry.id   ab08e9614884b5a97cc96842c060ab7b
#
_cell.length_a   1.000
_cell.length_b   1.000
_cell.length_c   1.000
_cell.angle_alpha   90.00
_cell.angle_beta   90.00
_cell.angle_gamma   90.00
#
_symmetry.space_group_name_H-M   'P 1'
#
loop_
_entity.id
_entity.type
_entity.pdbx_description
1 polymer ?
#
loop_
_entity_poly.entity_id
_entity_poly.type
_entity_poly.pdbx_seq_one_letter_code
_entity_poly.pdbx_strand_id
1 'polypeptide(L)'
;VPAESEIYNTATKFHWVAKYENGVEMVVADSSERLMPEMEGDPVGGKNFDHTGVFFEGEDGKWLWVNRGKITASSRDLLKEKIRPEEIRLYESADHTRNFIDCIYNRKPTAAPMETAHRTITISHLANIALRLGRKNLKWSPKTEQVDGDEAAQKMLKREWRKPWAI
;
A
#
# COMPACT_ATOMS: atom_id res chain seq x y z
N VAL A 1 8.29 13.08 -11.54
CA VAL A 1 8.66 13.13 -12.95
C VAL A 1 9.40 11.85 -13.27
N PRO A 2 9.05 11.10 -14.31
CA PRO A 2 9.78 9.90 -14.72
C PRO A 2 11.25 10.23 -14.96
N ALA A 3 12.15 9.32 -14.60
CA ALA A 3 13.55 9.45 -14.94
C ALA A 3 13.70 9.42 -16.48
N GLU A 4 14.42 10.37 -17.02
CA GLU A 4 14.76 10.40 -18.46
C GLU A 4 15.88 9.39 -18.71
N SER A 5 15.49 8.16 -19.03
CA SER A 5 16.40 7.08 -19.39
C SER A 5 15.75 6.19 -20.43
N GLU A 6 16.50 5.76 -21.41
CA GLU A 6 16.03 4.81 -22.43
C GLU A 6 15.64 3.45 -21.84
N ILE A 7 16.26 3.07 -20.72
CA ILE A 7 16.06 1.76 -20.06
C ILE A 7 15.13 1.87 -18.86
N TYR A 8 15.28 2.91 -18.04
CA TYR A 8 14.53 3.10 -16.81
C TYR A 8 13.67 4.36 -16.89
N ASN A 9 12.36 4.18 -16.93
CA ASN A 9 11.40 5.29 -17.00
C ASN A 9 10.42 5.31 -15.81
N THR A 10 10.83 4.71 -14.69
CA THR A 10 10.07 4.73 -13.45
C THR A 10 10.30 6.06 -12.72
N ALA A 11 9.24 6.61 -12.12
CA ALA A 11 9.36 7.79 -11.29
C ALA A 11 10.28 7.50 -10.10
N THR A 12 11.32 8.33 -9.92
CA THR A 12 12.27 8.23 -8.80
C THR A 12 11.93 9.16 -7.65
N LYS A 13 11.11 10.20 -7.93
CA LYS A 13 10.56 11.11 -6.94
C LYS A 13 9.06 11.18 -7.14
N PHE A 14 8.31 10.92 -6.09
CA PHE A 14 6.86 10.93 -6.12
C PHE A 14 6.29 11.25 -4.76
N HIS A 15 5.16 11.92 -4.79
CA HIS A 15 4.26 12.10 -3.66
C HIS A 15 2.83 12.01 -4.20
N TRP A 16 2.02 11.14 -3.63
CA TRP A 16 0.62 11.02 -4.01
C TRP A 16 -0.25 10.65 -2.82
N VAL A 17 -1.52 10.96 -2.91
CA VAL A 17 -2.52 10.70 -1.86
C VAL A 17 -3.66 9.91 -2.45
N ALA A 18 -4.01 8.78 -1.82
CA ALA A 18 -5.23 8.07 -2.10
C ALA A 18 -6.27 8.40 -1.02
N LYS A 19 -7.45 8.86 -1.46
CA LYS A 19 -8.57 9.18 -0.58
C LYS A 19 -9.64 8.10 -0.74
N TYR A 20 -9.99 7.48 0.36
CA TYR A 20 -10.99 6.42 0.40
C TYR A 20 -12.36 6.98 0.80
N GLU A 21 -13.42 6.32 0.34
CA GLU A 21 -14.81 6.73 0.61
C GLU A 21 -15.15 6.75 2.11
N ASN A 22 -14.49 5.92 2.91
CA ASN A 22 -14.64 5.87 4.37
C ASN A 22 -13.85 6.96 5.13
N GLY A 23 -13.23 7.90 4.42
CA GLY A 23 -12.48 9.01 5.02
C GLY A 23 -11.00 8.71 5.30
N VAL A 24 -10.53 7.47 5.12
CA VAL A 24 -9.10 7.17 5.24
C VAL A 24 -8.33 7.84 4.12
N GLU A 25 -7.21 8.46 4.45
CA GLU A 25 -6.25 9.00 3.49
C GLU A 25 -4.93 8.22 3.60
N MET A 26 -4.41 7.76 2.46
CA MET A 26 -3.11 7.13 2.37
C MET A 26 -2.16 8.02 1.60
N VAL A 27 -1.13 8.51 2.27
CA VAL A 27 -0.06 9.30 1.66
C VAL A 27 1.14 8.40 1.36
N VAL A 28 1.66 8.48 0.16
CA VAL A 28 2.83 7.71 -0.27
C VAL A 28 3.83 8.63 -0.94
N ALA A 29 5.07 8.59 -0.46
CA ALA A 29 6.16 9.36 -1.03
C ALA A 29 7.43 8.51 -1.15
N ASP A 30 8.37 8.96 -1.95
CA ASP A 30 9.70 8.38 -2.00
C ASP A 30 10.52 8.72 -0.75
N SER A 31 11.66 8.06 -0.58
CA SER A 31 12.51 8.18 0.62
C SER A 31 13.17 9.57 0.81
N SER A 32 13.05 10.48 -0.17
CA SER A 32 13.54 11.84 -0.03
C SER A 32 12.62 12.74 0.78
N GLU A 33 11.38 12.29 1.01
CA GLU A 33 10.37 13.00 1.77
C GLU A 33 10.05 12.25 3.07
N ARG A 34 10.09 12.99 4.18
CA ARG A 34 9.75 12.44 5.49
C ARG A 34 8.27 12.67 5.78
N LEU A 35 7.47 11.62 5.73
CA LEU A 35 6.05 11.67 6.03
C LEU A 35 5.74 11.54 7.53
N MET A 36 6.70 11.03 8.30
CA MET A 36 6.51 10.80 9.73
C MET A 36 6.88 12.06 10.52
N PRO A 37 6.16 12.36 11.62
CA PRO A 37 6.52 13.44 12.52
C PRO A 37 7.92 13.23 13.10
N GLU A 38 8.61 14.33 13.47
CA GLU A 38 9.82 14.23 14.28
C GLU A 38 9.45 13.65 15.63
N MET A 39 9.86 12.42 15.85
CA MET A 39 9.71 11.81 17.17
C MET A 39 10.93 12.15 18.01
N GLU A 40 10.75 12.89 19.09
CA GLU A 40 11.76 13.05 20.12
C GLU A 40 12.00 11.71 20.81
N GLY A 41 13.00 11.01 20.32
CA GLY A 41 13.38 9.69 20.81
C GLY A 41 12.43 8.59 20.32
N ASP A 42 12.99 7.48 19.89
CA ASP A 42 12.20 6.27 19.68
C ASP A 42 11.74 5.76 21.06
N PRO A 43 10.45 5.83 21.41
CA PRO A 43 9.99 5.40 22.73
C PRO A 43 10.21 3.91 22.98
N VAL A 44 10.59 3.15 21.94
CA VAL A 44 10.68 1.70 21.98
C VAL A 44 12.03 1.12 21.50
N GLY A 45 12.93 1.88 20.86
CA GLY A 45 14.14 1.20 20.46
C GLY A 45 15.16 1.85 19.51
N GLY A 46 15.59 3.07 19.70
CA GLY A 46 16.91 3.47 19.24
C GLY A 46 17.03 4.35 17.99
N LYS A 47 18.21 4.88 17.80
CA LYS A 47 18.59 6.02 16.95
C LYS A 47 18.54 5.83 15.43
N ASN A 48 18.20 4.65 14.92
CA ASN A 48 18.18 4.36 13.48
C ASN A 48 16.77 4.10 13.01
N PHE A 49 16.00 5.16 12.77
CA PHE A 49 14.74 5.08 12.05
C PHE A 49 15.06 4.94 10.56
N ASP A 50 14.84 3.76 10.03
CA ASP A 50 14.72 3.56 8.61
C ASP A 50 13.38 4.20 8.18
N HIS A 51 13.42 5.22 7.32
CA HIS A 51 12.24 5.94 6.83
C HIS A 51 11.34 5.09 5.93
N THR A 52 11.60 3.80 5.79
CA THR A 52 10.75 2.86 5.07
C THR A 52 9.73 2.22 6.02
N GLY A 53 8.55 1.90 5.54
CA GLY A 53 7.51 1.25 6.33
C GLY A 53 6.15 1.89 6.14
N VAL A 54 5.22 1.52 7.01
CA VAL A 54 3.86 2.05 7.04
C VAL A 54 3.61 2.71 8.38
N PHE A 55 3.16 3.95 8.33
CA PHE A 55 2.76 4.72 9.49
C PHE A 55 1.24 4.84 9.49
N PHE A 56 0.62 4.47 10.60
CA PHE A 56 -0.80 4.60 10.84
C PHE A 56 -1.01 5.64 11.92
N GLU A 57 -1.88 6.59 11.67
CA GLU A 57 -2.28 7.61 12.63
C GLU A 57 -3.80 7.60 12.81
N GLY A 58 -4.24 7.53 14.04
CA GLY A 58 -5.65 7.61 14.41
C GLY A 58 -6.10 9.05 14.66
N GLU A 59 -7.39 9.29 14.61
CA GLU A 59 -8.01 10.61 14.88
C GLU A 59 -7.71 11.13 16.30
N ASP A 60 -7.38 10.23 17.23
CA ASP A 60 -7.00 10.55 18.60
C ASP A 60 -5.50 10.89 18.77
N GLY A 61 -4.78 10.98 17.65
CA GLY A 61 -3.33 11.26 17.64
C GLY A 61 -2.44 10.08 18.06
N LYS A 62 -3.02 8.92 18.34
CA LYS A 62 -2.23 7.71 18.51
C LYS A 62 -1.72 7.21 17.19
N TRP A 63 -0.51 6.69 17.19
CA TRP A 63 0.10 6.19 15.97
C TRP A 63 0.81 4.85 16.17
N LEU A 64 0.93 4.13 15.07
CA LEU A 64 1.67 2.88 14.94
C LEU A 64 2.54 2.93 13.68
N TRP A 65 3.80 2.58 13.81
CA TRP A 65 4.69 2.41 12.66
C TRP A 65 5.15 0.96 12.56
N VAL A 66 5.12 0.43 11.34
CA VAL A 66 5.48 -0.96 11.03
C VAL A 66 6.47 -1.01 9.90
N ASN A 67 7.56 -1.73 10.11
CA ASN A 67 8.52 -2.09 9.07
C ASN A 67 8.87 -3.58 9.21
N ARG A 68 9.68 -4.10 8.30
CA ARG A 68 10.13 -5.50 8.36
C ARG A 68 10.86 -5.79 9.68
N GLY A 69 10.26 -6.64 10.50
CA GLY A 69 10.81 -7.07 11.77
C GLY A 69 10.79 -6.02 12.89
N LYS A 70 10.15 -4.85 12.67
CA LYS A 70 10.04 -3.81 13.69
C LYS A 70 8.63 -3.22 13.72
N ILE A 71 8.14 -3.00 14.93
CA ILE A 71 6.91 -2.26 15.21
C ILE A 71 7.19 -1.28 16.35
N THR A 72 6.71 -0.05 16.23
CA THR A 72 6.73 0.94 17.29
C THR A 72 5.42 1.73 17.31
N ALA A 73 5.13 2.40 18.41
CA ALA A 73 3.86 3.10 18.63
C ALA A 73 4.06 4.36 19.48
N SER A 74 3.04 5.22 19.49
CA SER A 74 3.00 6.43 20.34
C SER A 74 3.14 6.14 21.82
N SER A 75 2.83 4.92 22.27
CA SER A 75 3.07 4.48 23.63
C SER A 75 3.35 2.97 23.69
N ARG A 76 4.05 2.54 24.77
CA ARG A 76 4.28 1.11 25.03
C ARG A 76 2.99 0.37 25.37
N ASP A 77 2.00 1.05 25.91
CA ASP A 77 0.75 0.42 26.31
C ASP A 77 -0.10 0.07 25.10
N LEU A 78 -0.04 0.89 24.03
CA LEU A 78 -0.68 0.56 22.75
C LEU A 78 -0.15 -0.77 22.17
N LEU A 79 1.15 -1.05 22.30
CA LEU A 79 1.73 -2.32 21.86
C LEU A 79 1.37 -3.54 22.72
N LYS A 80 0.89 -3.31 23.94
CA LYS A 80 0.44 -4.38 24.87
C LYS A 80 -1.07 -4.62 24.81
N GLU A 81 -1.79 -3.75 24.12
CA GLU A 81 -3.23 -3.86 23.99
C GLU A 81 -3.60 -5.18 23.30
N LYS A 82 -4.54 -5.89 23.92
CA LYS A 82 -5.00 -7.18 23.40
C LYS A 82 -6.23 -6.98 22.55
N ILE A 83 -6.15 -7.44 21.30
CA ILE A 83 -7.29 -7.49 20.41
C ILE A 83 -8.35 -8.41 21.02
N ARG A 84 -9.55 -7.90 21.28
CA ARG A 84 -10.65 -8.65 21.87
C ARG A 84 -11.25 -9.63 20.88
N PRO A 85 -11.98 -10.65 21.34
CA PRO A 85 -12.59 -11.66 20.46
C PRO A 85 -13.56 -11.10 19.42
N GLU A 86 -14.24 -9.98 19.75
CA GLU A 86 -15.19 -9.29 18.89
C GLU A 86 -14.56 -8.31 17.89
N GLU A 87 -13.26 -8.03 18.05
CA GLU A 87 -12.53 -7.13 17.16
C GLU A 87 -12.00 -7.88 15.91
N ILE A 88 -11.70 -7.13 14.87
CA ILE A 88 -11.16 -7.69 13.62
C ILE A 88 -9.76 -8.24 13.87
N ARG A 89 -9.59 -9.53 13.61
CA ARG A 89 -8.31 -10.22 13.65
C ARG A 89 -7.86 -10.56 12.24
N LEU A 90 -6.58 -10.30 11.97
CA LEU A 90 -5.98 -10.73 10.73
C LEU A 90 -5.78 -12.25 10.73
N TYR A 91 -5.67 -12.81 9.53
CA TYR A 91 -5.33 -14.21 9.33
C TYR A 91 -3.97 -14.51 9.96
N GLU A 92 -3.91 -15.50 10.84
CA GLU A 92 -2.66 -15.92 11.48
C GLU A 92 -1.89 -16.89 10.58
N SER A 93 -0.65 -16.53 10.25
CA SER A 93 0.24 -17.37 9.46
C SER A 93 1.69 -17.15 9.87
N ALA A 94 2.30 -18.13 10.50
CA ALA A 94 3.71 -18.10 10.89
C ALA A 94 4.66 -18.36 9.72
N ASP A 95 4.22 -19.09 8.70
CA ASP A 95 4.98 -19.41 7.50
C ASP A 95 4.12 -19.21 6.26
N HIS A 96 4.50 -18.23 5.45
CA HIS A 96 3.72 -17.83 4.27
C HIS A 96 3.76 -18.89 3.16
N THR A 97 4.89 -19.55 2.96
CA THR A 97 5.04 -20.61 1.96
C THR A 97 4.23 -21.84 2.36
N ARG A 98 4.31 -22.23 3.62
CA ARG A 98 3.55 -23.36 4.15
C ARG A 98 2.06 -23.09 4.06
N ASN A 99 1.62 -21.88 4.43
CA ASN A 99 0.22 -21.47 4.29
C ASN A 99 -0.29 -21.62 2.85
N PHE A 100 0.49 -21.16 1.87
CA PHE A 100 0.12 -21.29 0.45
C PHE A 100 -0.07 -22.76 0.04
N ILE A 101 0.89 -23.63 0.41
CA ILE A 101 0.84 -25.07 0.10
C ILE A 101 -0.39 -25.72 0.77
N ASP A 102 -0.63 -25.46 2.05
CA ASP A 102 -1.75 -26.02 2.77
C ASP A 102 -3.09 -25.58 2.18
N CYS A 103 -3.18 -24.32 1.71
CA CYS A 103 -4.38 -23.80 1.04
C CYS A 103 -4.63 -24.43 -0.34
N ILE A 104 -3.60 -24.89 -1.05
CA ILE A 104 -3.79 -25.69 -2.27
C ILE A 104 -4.50 -26.99 -1.95
N TYR A 105 -4.12 -27.70 -0.87
CA TYR A 105 -4.70 -28.96 -0.49
C TYR A 105 -6.09 -28.83 0.14
N ASN A 106 -6.27 -27.89 1.05
CA ASN A 106 -7.51 -27.76 1.81
C ASN A 106 -8.55 -26.82 1.17
N ARG A 107 -8.18 -26.13 0.07
CA ARG A 107 -9.01 -25.18 -0.68
C ARG A 107 -9.54 -24.01 0.15
N LYS A 108 -8.86 -23.66 1.23
CA LYS A 108 -9.18 -22.47 2.04
C LYS A 108 -8.49 -21.23 1.48
N PRO A 109 -9.01 -20.02 1.76
CA PRO A 109 -8.32 -18.78 1.43
C PRO A 109 -6.93 -18.70 2.07
N THR A 110 -5.96 -18.15 1.35
CA THR A 110 -4.62 -17.89 1.87
C THR A 110 -4.61 -16.66 2.79
N ALA A 111 -3.53 -16.48 3.54
CA ALA A 111 -3.30 -15.27 4.34
C ALA A 111 -3.23 -13.99 3.49
N ALA A 112 -2.89 -14.12 2.21
CA ALA A 112 -2.88 -13.03 1.23
C ALA A 112 -3.74 -13.44 0.00
N PRO A 113 -5.06 -13.30 0.07
CA PRO A 113 -5.95 -13.64 -1.04
C PRO A 113 -5.68 -12.77 -2.25
N MET A 114 -5.86 -13.31 -3.44
CA MET A 114 -5.59 -12.62 -4.70
C MET A 114 -6.42 -11.34 -4.86
N GLU A 115 -7.65 -11.31 -4.37
CA GLU A 115 -8.49 -10.10 -4.37
C GLU A 115 -7.85 -8.97 -3.56
N THR A 116 -7.32 -9.26 -2.37
CA THR A 116 -6.59 -8.28 -1.56
C THR A 116 -5.34 -7.80 -2.26
N ALA A 117 -4.56 -8.71 -2.89
CA ALA A 117 -3.38 -8.35 -3.66
C ALA A 117 -3.73 -7.46 -4.85
N HIS A 118 -4.81 -7.79 -5.58
CA HIS A 118 -5.31 -6.98 -6.70
C HIS A 118 -5.69 -5.57 -6.26
N ARG A 119 -6.48 -5.42 -5.19
CA ARG A 119 -6.87 -4.10 -4.65
C ARG A 119 -5.65 -3.28 -4.20
N THR A 120 -4.70 -3.92 -3.54
CA THR A 120 -3.49 -3.25 -3.07
C THR A 120 -2.64 -2.72 -4.21
N ILE A 121 -2.37 -3.54 -5.24
CA ILE A 121 -1.51 -3.11 -6.36
C ILE A 121 -2.21 -2.09 -7.28
N THR A 122 -3.54 -2.13 -7.38
CA THR A 122 -4.32 -1.19 -8.18
C THR A 122 -4.01 0.26 -7.81
N ILE A 123 -3.89 0.58 -6.53
CA ILE A 123 -3.60 1.94 -6.05
C ILE A 123 -2.26 2.43 -6.60
N SER A 124 -1.23 1.59 -6.53
CA SER A 124 0.11 1.92 -7.05
C SER A 124 0.11 2.09 -8.57
N HIS A 125 -0.67 1.29 -9.30
CA HIS A 125 -0.82 1.44 -10.75
C HIS A 125 -1.54 2.73 -11.11
N LEU A 126 -2.60 3.10 -10.42
CA LEU A 126 -3.31 4.36 -10.65
C LEU A 126 -2.41 5.56 -10.37
N ALA A 127 -1.62 5.53 -9.30
CA ALA A 127 -0.63 6.56 -9.01
C ALA A 127 0.42 6.69 -10.13
N ASN A 128 0.94 5.56 -10.64
CA ASN A 128 1.88 5.56 -11.76
C ASN A 128 1.25 6.11 -13.06
N ILE A 129 -0.02 5.79 -13.34
CA ILE A 129 -0.76 6.35 -14.48
C ILE A 129 -0.89 7.87 -14.34
N ALA A 130 -1.29 8.34 -13.13
CA ALA A 130 -1.41 9.77 -12.84
C ALA A 130 -0.08 10.51 -13.08
N LEU A 131 1.02 9.97 -12.55
CA LEU A 131 2.36 10.54 -12.72
C LEU A 131 2.77 10.61 -14.19
N ARG A 132 2.57 9.53 -14.96
CA ARG A 132 2.94 9.47 -16.39
C ARG A 132 2.13 10.43 -17.25
N LEU A 133 0.86 10.63 -16.95
CA LEU A 133 -0.03 11.53 -17.67
C LEU A 133 -0.03 12.96 -17.10
N GLY A 134 0.75 13.24 -16.05
CA GLY A 134 0.75 14.53 -15.38
C GLY A 134 -0.60 14.91 -14.77
N ARG A 135 -1.38 13.94 -14.33
CA ARG A 135 -2.69 14.17 -13.72
C ARG A 135 -2.56 14.55 -12.25
N LYS A 136 -3.25 15.61 -11.84
CA LYS A 136 -3.34 15.99 -10.43
C LYS A 136 -4.33 15.11 -9.65
N ASN A 137 -5.38 14.63 -10.33
CA ASN A 137 -6.40 13.78 -9.74
C ASN A 137 -6.83 12.72 -10.76
N LEU A 138 -7.06 11.50 -10.27
CA LEU A 138 -7.78 10.44 -10.98
C LEU A 138 -8.94 9.98 -10.10
N LYS A 139 -10.10 9.81 -10.70
CA LYS A 139 -11.26 9.25 -10.03
C LYS A 139 -11.43 7.80 -10.46
N TRP A 140 -11.34 6.89 -9.50
CA TRP A 140 -11.40 5.46 -9.69
C TRP A 140 -12.69 4.88 -9.13
N SER A 141 -13.34 4.02 -9.89
CA SER A 141 -14.49 3.23 -9.43
C SER A 141 -14.01 1.79 -9.14
N PRO A 142 -13.87 1.38 -7.87
CA PRO A 142 -13.44 0.02 -7.54
C PRO A 142 -14.48 -1.04 -7.91
N LYS A 143 -15.75 -0.65 -8.08
CA LYS A 143 -16.83 -1.55 -8.45
C LYS A 143 -16.82 -1.91 -9.94
N THR A 144 -16.51 -0.95 -10.80
CA THR A 144 -16.47 -1.14 -12.26
C THR A 144 -15.06 -1.32 -12.80
N GLU A 145 -14.05 -1.06 -11.95
CA GLU A 145 -12.62 -1.04 -12.31
C GLU A 145 -12.33 -0.10 -13.50
N GLN A 146 -12.86 1.12 -13.39
CA GLN A 146 -12.71 2.15 -14.41
C GLN A 146 -12.21 3.47 -13.83
N VAL A 147 -11.52 4.23 -14.65
CA VAL A 147 -11.16 5.63 -14.36
C VAL A 147 -12.24 6.51 -14.94
N ASP A 148 -12.93 7.26 -14.08
CA ASP A 148 -14.02 8.12 -14.48
C ASP A 148 -13.50 9.41 -15.14
N GLY A 149 -13.99 9.70 -16.35
CA GLY A 149 -13.77 11.00 -17.01
C GLY A 149 -12.38 11.21 -17.60
N ASP A 150 -11.50 10.20 -17.65
CA ASP A 150 -10.17 10.28 -18.29
C ASP A 150 -9.90 9.08 -19.19
N GLU A 151 -10.21 9.21 -20.48
CA GLU A 151 -10.01 8.15 -21.47
C GLU A 151 -8.53 7.76 -21.65
N ALA A 152 -7.62 8.71 -21.50
CA ALA A 152 -6.19 8.42 -21.63
C ALA A 152 -5.71 7.54 -20.46
N ALA A 153 -6.15 7.84 -19.24
CA ALA A 153 -5.87 7.03 -18.08
C ALA A 153 -6.55 5.65 -18.18
N GLN A 154 -7.80 5.61 -18.65
CA GLN A 154 -8.53 4.36 -18.88
C GLN A 154 -7.80 3.42 -19.86
N LYS A 155 -7.24 3.95 -20.94
CA LYS A 155 -6.45 3.15 -21.90
C LYS A 155 -5.17 2.58 -21.30
N MET A 156 -4.60 3.20 -20.29
CA MET A 156 -3.38 2.72 -19.62
C MET A 156 -3.63 1.57 -18.63
N LEU A 157 -4.88 1.25 -18.31
CA LEU A 157 -5.22 0.11 -17.43
C LEU A 157 -4.91 -1.24 -18.08
N LYS A 158 -4.83 -1.29 -19.41
CA LYS A 158 -4.57 -2.53 -20.15
C LYS A 158 -3.45 -2.32 -21.17
N ARG A 159 -2.68 -3.38 -21.40
CA ARG A 159 -1.73 -3.48 -22.50
C ARG A 159 -2.33 -4.34 -23.62
N GLU A 160 -1.97 -4.02 -24.86
CA GLU A 160 -2.23 -4.93 -25.96
C GLU A 160 -1.43 -6.21 -25.76
N TRP A 161 -2.11 -7.33 -25.98
CA TRP A 161 -1.49 -8.65 -25.87
C TRP A 161 -0.58 -8.88 -27.09
N ARG A 162 0.60 -9.43 -26.83
CA ARG A 162 1.50 -9.85 -27.91
C ARG A 162 0.93 -11.08 -28.61
N LYS A 163 0.97 -11.11 -29.93
CA LYS A 163 0.68 -12.34 -30.67
C LYS A 163 1.70 -13.42 -30.30
N PRO A 164 1.33 -14.72 -30.14
CA PRO A 164 -0.02 -15.28 -30.35
C PRO A 164 -0.92 -15.28 -29.09
N TRP A 165 -0.56 -14.59 -28.02
CA TRP A 165 -1.20 -14.62 -26.71
C TRP A 165 -2.40 -13.67 -26.55
N ALA A 166 -2.87 -13.09 -27.66
CA ALA A 166 -4.08 -12.29 -27.65
C ALA A 166 -5.31 -13.19 -27.44
N ILE A 167 -5.99 -13.03 -26.29
CA ILE A 167 -7.23 -13.73 -25.91
C ILE A 167 -8.40 -12.80 -26.22
#